data_f8088d5daebf542f54b03f345877e04a
#
_entry.id   f8088d5daebf542f54b03f345877e04a
#
_cell.length_a   1.000
_cell.length_b   1.000
_cell.length_c   1.000
_cell.angle_alpha   90.00
_cell.angle_beta   90.00
_cell.angle_gamma   90.00
#
_symmetry.space_group_name_H-M   'P 1'
#
loop_
_entity.id
_entity.type
_entity.pdbx_description
1 polymer ?
#
loop_
_entity_poly.entity_id
_entity_poly.type
_entity_poly.pdbx_seq_one_letter_code
_entity_poly.pdbx_strand_id
1 'polypeptide(L)'
;MFGAVINKYGDTSVLEYNDLLGEPKPKANQVLVEIHASSVNPIDLMKRQGYGKAIFEKQRSASFPWILGSDFAGIVKEVGTKVSKFSKGDEVWGCTSHANHGCYAQYGVYDLDEIDFKPSNITFNEAASLPYVALTTWASLIRWASLRPQDIENKKVFVQAGAGGVGTFAIQLFKSWNCEIATTCSNHNYDLVKSLGAKTVIDYANEDFSNILKDYDIVLDCVGDLGGESFKEKCIQVLKQENTSHYITLNHLFAKTLDDKGVLLGLPHALYLRQKLKREQRPINIHWSLFRPSLSGLQELNKLVSEEVVKPVVDSVFRLKDIVLAHDKVSTGHASGKVVIQNIDD
;
A
#
# COMPACT_ATOMS: atom_id res chain seq x y z
N MET A 1 4.76 21.04 16.98
CA MET A 1 5.13 20.56 15.64
C MET A 1 4.05 20.91 14.61
N PHE A 2 4.38 20.93 13.35
CA PHE A 2 3.37 21.08 12.29
C PHE A 2 2.91 19.71 11.75
N GLY A 3 1.75 19.71 11.09
CA GLY A 3 1.17 18.51 10.45
C GLY A 3 -0.12 18.84 9.72
N ALA A 4 -0.60 17.88 8.94
CA ALA A 4 -1.92 17.92 8.30
C ALA A 4 -2.89 17.01 9.05
N VAL A 5 -4.03 17.57 9.46
CA VAL A 5 -5.03 16.89 10.29
C VAL A 5 -6.39 16.88 9.63
N ILE A 6 -7.24 15.96 10.06
CA ILE A 6 -8.68 16.02 9.84
C ILE A 6 -9.39 16.14 11.19
N ASN A 7 -10.44 16.98 11.25
CA ASN A 7 -11.28 17.15 12.45
C ASN A 7 -12.61 16.39 12.34
N LYS A 8 -12.90 15.85 11.17
CA LYS A 8 -14.08 15.04 10.84
C LYS A 8 -13.82 14.23 9.57
N TYR A 9 -14.64 13.26 9.28
CA TYR A 9 -14.64 12.59 7.97
C TYR A 9 -15.23 13.50 6.89
N GLY A 10 -14.72 13.35 5.66
CA GLY A 10 -15.22 14.11 4.52
C GLY A 10 -14.34 14.01 3.26
N ASP A 11 -14.58 14.90 2.33
CA ASP A 11 -13.78 15.12 1.12
C ASP A 11 -12.45 15.82 1.44
N THR A 12 -11.71 16.30 0.45
CA THR A 12 -10.41 16.95 0.65
C THR A 12 -10.47 18.24 1.46
N SER A 13 -11.64 18.88 1.55
CA SER A 13 -11.83 20.12 2.32
C SER A 13 -11.68 19.96 3.84
N VAL A 14 -11.67 18.71 4.35
CA VAL A 14 -11.46 18.44 5.78
C VAL A 14 -9.99 18.35 6.18
N LEU A 15 -9.08 18.39 5.20
CA LEU A 15 -7.63 18.40 5.45
C LEU A 15 -7.18 19.82 5.80
N GLU A 16 -6.60 19.98 6.96
CA GLU A 16 -6.16 21.26 7.50
C GLU A 16 -4.67 21.17 7.89
N TYR A 17 -3.85 22.07 7.37
CA TYR A 17 -2.49 22.25 7.88
C TYR A 17 -2.53 22.97 9.22
N ASN A 18 -1.83 22.42 10.23
CA ASN A 18 -1.78 22.96 11.58
C ASN A 18 -0.33 22.95 12.07
N ASP A 19 0.19 24.10 12.51
CA ASP A 19 1.55 24.30 13.00
C ASP A 19 1.68 24.29 14.53
N LEU A 20 0.56 24.11 15.25
CA LEU A 20 0.46 24.14 16.70
C LEU A 20 0.17 22.78 17.35
N LEU A 21 0.51 21.68 16.67
CA LEU A 21 0.32 20.33 17.20
C LEU A 21 1.35 20.03 18.33
N GLY A 22 0.92 19.23 19.31
CA GLY A 22 1.82 18.72 20.33
C GLY A 22 2.85 17.75 19.73
N GLU A 23 4.10 17.83 20.19
CA GLU A 23 5.13 16.86 19.80
C GLU A 23 4.91 15.53 20.53
N PRO A 24 4.83 14.38 19.82
CA PRO A 24 4.65 13.09 20.48
C PRO A 24 5.94 12.64 21.16
N LYS A 25 5.80 11.82 22.22
CA LYS A 25 6.94 11.25 22.93
C LYS A 25 6.98 9.74 22.76
N PRO A 26 8.15 9.14 22.46
CA PRO A 26 8.27 7.71 22.30
C PRO A 26 8.12 6.99 23.65
N LYS A 27 7.39 5.87 23.65
CA LYS A 27 7.38 4.92 24.76
C LYS A 27 8.71 4.14 24.78
N ALA A 28 8.90 3.30 25.81
CA ALA A 28 10.14 2.56 26.00
C ALA A 28 10.60 1.75 24.78
N ASN A 29 9.68 1.19 23.98
CA ASN A 29 9.98 0.37 22.79
C ASN A 29 9.71 1.10 21.46
N GLN A 30 9.65 2.43 21.46
CA GLN A 30 9.30 3.21 20.27
C GLN A 30 10.44 4.18 19.88
N VAL A 31 10.38 4.62 18.64
CA VAL A 31 11.33 5.57 18.05
C VAL A 31 10.58 6.83 17.63
N LEU A 32 11.05 8.00 18.02
CA LEU A 32 10.59 9.29 17.51
C LEU A 32 11.42 9.64 16.27
N VAL A 33 10.75 9.86 15.17
CA VAL A 33 11.35 10.19 13.87
C VAL A 33 10.94 11.61 13.47
N GLU A 34 11.89 12.41 13.04
CA GLU A 34 11.65 13.61 12.25
C GLU A 34 11.39 13.19 10.81
N ILE A 35 10.15 13.40 10.33
CA ILE A 35 9.70 12.90 9.05
C ILE A 35 10.07 13.88 7.96
N HIS A 36 11.00 13.50 7.09
CA HIS A 36 11.40 14.29 5.92
C HIS A 36 10.43 14.12 4.75
N ALA A 37 9.96 12.90 4.55
CA ALA A 37 8.98 12.61 3.50
C ALA A 37 7.95 11.57 3.96
N SER A 38 6.76 11.68 3.39
CA SER A 38 5.66 10.72 3.48
C SER A 38 5.04 10.51 2.09
N SER A 39 3.99 9.70 1.97
CA SER A 39 3.31 9.54 0.69
C SER A 39 1.82 9.31 0.83
N VAL A 40 1.08 9.60 -0.24
CA VAL A 40 -0.38 9.41 -0.28
C VAL A 40 -0.72 8.05 -0.88
N ASN A 41 -1.55 7.30 -0.18
CA ASN A 41 -2.09 6.01 -0.62
C ASN A 41 -3.63 6.10 -0.78
N PRO A 42 -4.24 5.29 -1.65
CA PRO A 42 -5.70 5.24 -1.75
C PRO A 42 -6.40 5.00 -0.41
N ILE A 43 -5.78 4.21 0.49
CA ILE A 43 -6.33 3.96 1.83
C ILE A 43 -6.41 5.24 2.68
N ASP A 44 -5.51 6.21 2.49
CA ASP A 44 -5.53 7.47 3.23
C ASP A 44 -6.74 8.32 2.81
N LEU A 45 -7.09 8.30 1.51
CA LEU A 45 -8.33 8.93 0.99
C LEU A 45 -9.57 8.25 1.58
N MET A 46 -9.58 6.92 1.56
CA MET A 46 -10.69 6.12 2.09
C MET A 46 -10.87 6.36 3.59
N LYS A 47 -9.79 6.37 4.38
CA LYS A 47 -9.82 6.68 5.82
C LYS A 47 -10.33 8.10 6.09
N ARG A 48 -9.90 9.08 5.30
CA ARG A 48 -10.42 10.46 5.39
C ARG A 48 -11.93 10.48 5.20
N GLN A 49 -12.48 9.63 4.34
CA GLN A 49 -13.91 9.49 4.07
C GLN A 49 -14.65 8.60 5.08
N GLY A 50 -13.96 8.03 6.06
CA GLY A 50 -14.56 7.20 7.11
C GLY A 50 -14.54 5.69 6.87
N TYR A 51 -13.83 5.21 5.86
CA TYR A 51 -13.64 3.76 5.64
C TYR A 51 -12.89 3.13 6.79
N GLY A 52 -13.39 2.02 7.29
CA GLY A 52 -12.80 1.28 8.40
C GLY A 52 -13.06 1.91 9.78
N LYS A 53 -13.93 2.91 9.90
CA LYS A 53 -14.24 3.60 11.17
C LYS A 53 -14.63 2.64 12.29
N ALA A 54 -15.40 1.60 11.98
CA ALA A 54 -15.81 0.59 12.96
C ALA A 54 -14.63 -0.14 13.61
N ILE A 55 -13.48 -0.18 12.97
CA ILE A 55 -12.24 -0.81 13.44
C ILE A 55 -11.33 0.25 14.02
N PHE A 56 -11.01 1.30 13.26
CA PHE A 56 -9.95 2.26 13.61
C PHE A 56 -10.32 3.18 14.77
N GLU A 57 -11.60 3.56 14.93
CA GLU A 57 -12.04 4.35 16.08
C GLU A 57 -11.90 3.59 17.41
N LYS A 58 -12.13 2.26 17.38
CA LYS A 58 -11.95 1.43 18.58
C LYS A 58 -10.49 1.17 18.95
N GLN A 59 -9.61 1.17 17.95
CA GLN A 59 -8.17 0.99 18.14
C GLN A 59 -7.48 2.28 18.57
N ARG A 60 -8.02 3.43 18.17
CA ARG A 60 -7.53 4.75 18.56
C ARG A 60 -8.17 5.15 19.87
N SER A 61 -7.38 5.42 20.88
CA SER A 61 -7.83 5.95 22.16
C SER A 61 -8.22 7.43 22.11
N ALA A 62 -8.08 8.09 20.96
CA ALA A 62 -8.27 9.52 20.79
C ALA A 62 -9.38 9.85 19.79
N SER A 63 -10.18 10.85 20.16
CA SER A 63 -11.04 11.61 19.25
C SER A 63 -10.20 12.42 18.24
N PHE A 64 -10.84 12.96 17.19
CA PHE A 64 -10.21 13.96 16.34
C PHE A 64 -9.51 15.08 17.17
N PRO A 65 -8.46 15.72 16.63
CA PRO A 65 -7.95 15.64 15.26
C PRO A 65 -7.08 14.41 14.97
N TRP A 66 -7.12 13.93 13.71
CA TRP A 66 -6.29 12.81 13.25
C TRP A 66 -5.29 13.24 12.20
N ILE A 67 -4.06 12.78 12.34
CA ILE A 67 -3.05 12.84 11.30
C ILE A 67 -3.17 11.56 10.47
N LEU A 68 -3.26 11.70 9.15
CA LEU A 68 -3.27 10.59 8.18
C LEU A 68 -1.87 10.32 7.63
N GLY A 69 -1.78 9.45 6.62
CA GLY A 69 -0.52 9.01 6.02
C GLY A 69 -0.01 7.71 6.63
N SER A 70 0.51 6.84 5.78
CA SER A 70 0.96 5.50 6.20
C SER A 70 2.46 5.32 6.04
N ASP A 71 3.06 5.89 5.00
CA ASP A 71 4.49 5.81 4.70
C ASP A 71 5.29 6.95 5.33
N PHE A 72 6.52 6.67 5.71
CA PHE A 72 7.48 7.70 6.14
C PHE A 72 8.92 7.35 5.78
N ALA A 73 9.72 8.39 5.63
CA ALA A 73 11.18 8.35 5.65
C ALA A 73 11.70 9.59 6.39
N GLY A 74 12.73 9.45 7.21
CA GLY A 74 13.22 10.57 8.02
C GLY A 74 14.40 10.19 8.89
N ILE A 75 14.65 10.99 9.92
CA ILE A 75 15.80 10.88 10.80
C ILE A 75 15.34 10.62 12.24
N VAL A 76 15.97 9.68 12.91
CA VAL A 76 15.70 9.38 14.32
C VAL A 76 16.06 10.59 15.19
N LYS A 77 15.09 11.14 15.91
CA LYS A 77 15.25 12.24 16.86
C LYS A 77 15.51 11.76 18.27
N GLU A 78 14.76 10.74 18.70
CA GLU A 78 14.83 10.16 20.04
C GLU A 78 14.45 8.68 20.02
N VAL A 79 15.02 7.89 20.89
CA VAL A 79 14.70 6.47 21.06
C VAL A 79 14.22 6.19 22.48
N GLY A 80 13.26 5.30 22.62
CA GLY A 80 12.77 4.82 23.90
C GLY A 80 13.83 3.99 24.64
N THR A 81 13.72 3.92 25.95
CA THR A 81 14.73 3.35 26.86
C THR A 81 15.08 1.88 26.65
N LYS A 82 14.25 1.13 25.90
CA LYS A 82 14.47 -0.30 25.55
C LYS A 82 14.87 -0.50 24.08
N VAL A 83 15.06 0.58 23.34
CA VAL A 83 15.49 0.51 21.94
C VAL A 83 17.03 0.46 21.90
N SER A 84 17.56 -0.59 21.27
CA SER A 84 19.02 -0.77 21.09
C SER A 84 19.46 -0.78 19.63
N LYS A 85 18.50 -0.95 18.68
CA LYS A 85 18.80 -1.07 17.25
C LYS A 85 19.10 0.30 16.62
N PHE A 86 18.43 1.35 17.07
CA PHE A 86 18.49 2.68 16.49
C PHE A 86 19.12 3.69 17.43
N SER A 87 19.74 4.71 16.86
CA SER A 87 20.36 5.84 17.54
C SER A 87 19.88 7.16 16.93
N LYS A 88 19.95 8.24 17.70
CA LYS A 88 19.68 9.59 17.18
C LYS A 88 20.58 9.90 15.98
N GLY A 89 20.00 10.37 14.89
CA GLY A 89 20.69 10.70 13.65
C GLY A 89 20.63 9.60 12.59
N ASP A 90 20.14 8.41 12.91
CA ASP A 90 19.98 7.35 11.93
C ASP A 90 18.91 7.71 10.90
N GLU A 91 19.20 7.47 9.61
CA GLU A 91 18.22 7.58 8.54
C GLU A 91 17.35 6.32 8.49
N VAL A 92 16.06 6.52 8.58
CA VAL A 92 15.07 5.42 8.70
C VAL A 92 13.90 5.62 7.76
N TRP A 93 13.23 4.52 7.47
CA TRP A 93 11.99 4.50 6.69
C TRP A 93 11.05 3.43 7.21
N GLY A 94 9.81 3.48 6.80
CA GLY A 94 8.85 2.47 7.20
C GLY A 94 7.42 2.81 6.86
N CYS A 95 6.53 2.02 7.45
CA CYS A 95 5.10 2.18 7.26
C CYS A 95 4.35 1.89 8.55
N THR A 96 3.54 2.85 8.98
CA THR A 96 2.77 2.72 10.20
C THR A 96 1.53 1.83 10.03
N SER A 97 1.14 1.16 11.11
CA SER A 97 -0.15 0.47 11.17
C SER A 97 -1.30 1.49 11.12
N HIS A 98 -2.45 1.01 10.65
CA HIS A 98 -3.62 1.88 10.54
C HIS A 98 -4.16 2.42 11.87
N ALA A 99 -3.70 1.88 13.00
CA ALA A 99 -4.11 2.28 14.35
C ALA A 99 -3.23 3.36 14.97
N ASN A 100 -2.03 3.57 14.45
CA ASN A 100 -1.07 4.54 14.98
C ASN A 100 -1.27 5.95 14.40
N HIS A 101 -0.52 6.92 14.92
CA HIS A 101 -0.46 8.27 14.36
C HIS A 101 0.06 8.22 12.93
N GLY A 102 -0.54 9.03 12.06
CA GLY A 102 -0.14 9.09 10.65
C GLY A 102 1.15 9.87 10.43
N CYS A 103 1.59 9.88 9.17
CA CYS A 103 2.88 10.39 8.75
C CYS A 103 2.84 11.82 8.14
N TYR A 104 1.66 12.44 8.04
CA TYR A 104 1.55 13.81 7.52
C TYR A 104 1.86 14.84 8.61
N ALA A 105 3.04 14.73 9.21
CA ALA A 105 3.49 15.59 10.30
C ALA A 105 5.00 15.72 10.33
N GLN A 106 5.51 16.69 11.08
CA GLN A 106 6.93 16.88 11.31
C GLN A 106 7.56 15.71 12.07
N TYR A 107 6.85 15.19 13.08
CA TYR A 107 7.33 14.08 13.91
C TYR A 107 6.29 12.97 14.00
N GLY A 108 6.79 11.72 14.02
CA GLY A 108 5.99 10.54 14.26
C GLY A 108 6.68 9.58 15.23
N VAL A 109 5.89 8.77 15.95
CA VAL A 109 6.37 7.73 16.85
C VAL A 109 5.99 6.38 16.29
N TYR A 110 6.98 5.48 16.16
CA TYR A 110 6.82 4.20 15.48
C TYR A 110 7.27 3.04 16.37
N ASP A 111 6.59 1.91 16.27
CA ASP A 111 6.98 0.66 16.88
C ASP A 111 8.09 -0.01 16.06
N LEU A 112 8.88 -0.89 16.69
CA LEU A 112 10.08 -1.48 16.08
C LEU A 112 9.80 -2.41 14.89
N ASP A 113 8.56 -2.86 14.70
CA ASP A 113 8.13 -3.65 13.55
C ASP A 113 7.63 -2.80 12.37
N GLU A 114 7.53 -1.49 12.56
CA GLU A 114 7.10 -0.50 11.56
C GLU A 114 8.27 0.23 10.88
N ILE A 115 9.51 0.06 11.37
CA ILE A 115 10.68 0.87 11.03
C ILE A 115 11.93 0.03 10.74
N ASP A 116 12.71 0.44 9.73
CA ASP A 116 14.06 -0.07 9.47
C ASP A 116 14.99 1.06 8.98
N PHE A 117 16.29 0.79 8.84
CA PHE A 117 17.23 1.72 8.23
C PHE A 117 16.85 1.99 6.78
N LYS A 118 16.93 3.23 6.36
CA LYS A 118 16.72 3.64 4.96
C LYS A 118 17.91 3.15 4.10
N PRO A 119 17.67 2.57 2.91
CA PRO A 119 18.75 2.34 1.95
C PRO A 119 19.49 3.64 1.63
N SER A 120 20.83 3.58 1.60
CA SER A 120 21.66 4.78 1.38
C SER A 120 21.66 5.29 -0.07
N ASN A 121 21.22 4.46 -1.02
CA ASN A 121 21.23 4.74 -2.45
C ASN A 121 19.96 5.45 -2.95
N ILE A 122 19.03 5.82 -2.07
CA ILE A 122 17.80 6.53 -2.41
C ILE A 122 17.57 7.74 -1.49
N THR A 123 16.89 8.77 -2.00
CA THR A 123 16.47 9.96 -1.27
C THR A 123 15.32 9.67 -0.30
N PHE A 124 15.00 10.60 0.63
CA PHE A 124 13.84 10.47 1.51
C PHE A 124 12.52 10.41 0.73
N ASN A 125 12.37 11.22 -0.33
CA ASN A 125 11.18 11.20 -1.18
C ASN A 125 10.99 9.85 -1.87
N GLU A 126 12.04 9.27 -2.39
CA GLU A 126 12.02 7.93 -2.99
C GLU A 126 11.74 6.86 -1.93
N ALA A 127 12.37 6.96 -0.76
CA ALA A 127 12.17 6.02 0.33
C ALA A 127 10.72 6.01 0.83
N ALA A 128 10.09 7.17 1.01
CA ALA A 128 8.71 7.27 1.44
C ALA A 128 7.69 6.76 0.38
N SER A 129 8.12 6.51 -0.85
CA SER A 129 7.23 6.01 -1.91
C SER A 129 7.01 4.49 -1.90
N LEU A 130 7.78 3.72 -1.14
CA LEU A 130 7.83 2.27 -1.27
C LEU A 130 7.16 1.46 -0.15
N PRO A 131 7.28 1.78 1.15
CA PRO A 131 6.98 0.84 2.23
C PRO A 131 5.57 0.28 2.19
N TYR A 132 4.54 1.13 2.06
CA TYR A 132 3.15 0.68 2.06
C TYR A 132 2.83 -0.25 0.89
N VAL A 133 3.22 0.13 -0.32
CA VAL A 133 2.92 -0.65 -1.54
C VAL A 133 3.69 -1.96 -1.57
N ALA A 134 4.94 -1.95 -1.13
CA ALA A 134 5.78 -3.13 -1.02
C ALA A 134 5.25 -4.10 0.05
N LEU A 135 4.96 -3.61 1.26
CA LEU A 135 4.43 -4.44 2.34
C LEU A 135 3.00 -4.95 2.04
N THR A 136 2.20 -4.18 1.29
CA THR A 136 0.91 -4.65 0.78
C THR A 136 1.10 -5.84 -0.16
N THR A 137 2.00 -5.73 -1.15
CA THR A 137 2.31 -6.82 -2.08
C THR A 137 2.90 -8.02 -1.35
N TRP A 138 3.87 -7.80 -0.46
CA TRP A 138 4.50 -8.83 0.34
C TRP A 138 3.48 -9.59 1.20
N ALA A 139 2.64 -8.87 1.94
CA ALA A 139 1.57 -9.49 2.74
C ALA A 139 0.60 -10.29 1.87
N SER A 140 0.26 -9.80 0.68
CA SER A 140 -0.63 -10.46 -0.27
C SER A 140 -0.11 -11.83 -0.68
N LEU A 141 1.17 -11.91 -1.03
CA LEU A 141 1.81 -13.12 -1.51
C LEU A 141 2.17 -14.06 -0.35
N ILE A 142 2.95 -13.58 0.61
CA ILE A 142 3.56 -14.42 1.65
C ILE A 142 2.55 -14.80 2.74
N ARG A 143 1.79 -13.80 3.25
CA ARG A 143 0.91 -14.03 4.38
C ARG A 143 -0.46 -14.59 3.98
N TRP A 144 -1.07 -13.99 2.96
CA TRP A 144 -2.45 -14.31 2.61
C TRP A 144 -2.59 -15.43 1.59
N ALA A 145 -1.72 -15.48 0.60
CA ALA A 145 -1.69 -16.54 -0.40
C ALA A 145 -0.74 -17.69 -0.01
N SER A 146 0.13 -17.51 0.98
CA SER A 146 1.15 -18.48 1.41
C SER A 146 2.09 -18.89 0.27
N LEU A 147 2.35 -17.97 -0.65
CA LEU A 147 3.21 -18.15 -1.81
C LEU A 147 4.61 -17.64 -1.49
N ARG A 148 5.62 -18.45 -1.68
CA ARG A 148 7.04 -18.07 -1.53
C ARG A 148 7.66 -17.82 -2.91
N PRO A 149 8.83 -17.14 -3.01
CA PRO A 149 9.49 -16.91 -4.29
C PRO A 149 9.62 -18.18 -5.16
N GLN A 150 10.02 -19.31 -4.56
CA GLN A 150 10.14 -20.58 -5.29
C GLN A 150 8.82 -21.16 -5.81
N ASP A 151 7.69 -20.80 -5.21
CA ASP A 151 6.35 -21.23 -5.65
C ASP A 151 5.86 -20.39 -6.85
N ILE A 152 6.45 -19.21 -7.04
CA ILE A 152 6.06 -18.19 -8.04
C ILE A 152 7.04 -18.15 -9.21
N GLU A 153 8.28 -18.59 -9.02
CA GLU A 153 9.31 -18.57 -10.06
C GLU A 153 8.80 -19.20 -11.38
N ASN A 154 9.07 -18.52 -12.50
CA ASN A 154 8.68 -18.91 -13.86
C ASN A 154 7.15 -19.02 -14.10
N LYS A 155 6.33 -18.47 -13.21
CA LYS A 155 4.87 -18.43 -13.38
C LYS A 155 4.44 -17.27 -14.27
N LYS A 156 3.24 -17.42 -14.84
CA LYS A 156 2.53 -16.32 -15.53
C LYS A 156 1.73 -15.54 -14.51
N VAL A 157 2.04 -14.26 -14.38
CA VAL A 157 1.41 -13.36 -13.41
C VAL A 157 0.73 -12.20 -14.12
N PHE A 158 -0.53 -11.97 -13.80
CA PHE A 158 -1.26 -10.80 -14.26
C PHE A 158 -1.40 -9.79 -13.12
N VAL A 159 -0.84 -8.59 -13.30
CA VAL A 159 -0.88 -7.48 -12.35
C VAL A 159 -1.83 -6.41 -12.89
N GLN A 160 -2.94 -6.18 -12.22
CA GLN A 160 -3.86 -5.11 -12.55
C GLN A 160 -3.28 -3.74 -12.16
N ALA A 161 -3.59 -2.71 -12.98
CA ALA A 161 -3.17 -1.33 -12.74
C ALA A 161 -1.65 -1.20 -12.55
N GLY A 162 -0.87 -1.72 -13.51
CA GLY A 162 0.60 -1.83 -13.43
C GLY A 162 1.35 -0.53 -13.26
N ALA A 163 0.76 0.60 -13.68
CA ALA A 163 1.36 1.91 -13.51
C ALA A 163 1.10 2.55 -12.13
N GLY A 164 0.21 1.97 -11.31
CA GLY A 164 -0.05 2.46 -9.95
C GLY A 164 1.05 2.07 -8.96
N GLY A 165 0.98 2.59 -7.74
CA GLY A 165 2.03 2.35 -6.73
C GLY A 165 2.30 0.87 -6.46
N VAL A 166 1.26 0.05 -6.21
CA VAL A 166 1.42 -1.41 -6.03
C VAL A 166 1.89 -2.07 -7.31
N GLY A 167 1.32 -1.69 -8.46
CA GLY A 167 1.64 -2.30 -9.76
C GLY A 167 3.12 -2.12 -10.14
N THR A 168 3.66 -0.90 -10.01
CA THR A 168 5.07 -0.60 -10.32
C THR A 168 6.03 -1.39 -9.44
N PHE A 169 5.73 -1.59 -8.17
CA PHE A 169 6.50 -2.44 -7.28
C PHE A 169 6.36 -3.93 -7.63
N ALA A 170 5.13 -4.40 -7.80
CA ALA A 170 4.84 -5.82 -8.06
C ALA A 170 5.47 -6.32 -9.36
N ILE A 171 5.45 -5.51 -10.43
CA ILE A 171 6.09 -5.87 -11.71
C ILE A 171 7.58 -6.11 -11.50
N GLN A 172 8.29 -5.23 -10.80
CA GLN A 172 9.72 -5.37 -10.53
C GLN A 172 10.01 -6.59 -9.64
N LEU A 173 9.19 -6.82 -8.62
CA LEU A 173 9.32 -7.98 -7.74
C LEU A 173 9.14 -9.28 -8.53
N PHE A 174 8.07 -9.42 -9.32
CA PHE A 174 7.82 -10.62 -10.12
C PHE A 174 8.87 -10.82 -11.22
N LYS A 175 9.41 -9.74 -11.78
CA LYS A 175 10.55 -9.80 -12.71
C LYS A 175 11.78 -10.44 -12.04
N SER A 176 12.07 -10.07 -10.79
CA SER A 176 13.20 -10.64 -10.05
C SER A 176 13.04 -12.14 -9.76
N TRP A 177 11.81 -12.66 -9.82
CA TRP A 177 11.48 -14.08 -9.71
C TRP A 177 11.24 -14.77 -11.06
N ASN A 178 11.77 -14.20 -12.16
CA ASN A 178 11.67 -14.72 -13.53
C ASN A 178 10.23 -15.01 -14.02
N CYS A 179 9.23 -14.28 -13.52
CA CYS A 179 7.85 -14.46 -13.95
C CYS A 179 7.59 -13.87 -15.33
N GLU A 180 6.65 -14.45 -16.06
CA GLU A 180 6.07 -13.83 -17.25
C GLU A 180 4.93 -12.90 -16.82
N ILE A 181 5.10 -11.59 -17.01
CA ILE A 181 4.23 -10.57 -16.45
C ILE A 181 3.37 -9.94 -17.53
N ALA A 182 2.03 -9.99 -17.34
CA ALA A 182 1.09 -9.12 -18.03
C ALA A 182 0.57 -8.04 -17.07
N THR A 183 0.19 -6.90 -17.63
CA THR A 183 -0.40 -5.81 -16.86
C THR A 183 -1.35 -4.96 -17.69
N THR A 184 -2.25 -4.25 -16.99
CA THR A 184 -3.08 -3.20 -17.59
C THR A 184 -2.55 -1.83 -17.18
N CYS A 185 -2.54 -0.88 -18.10
CA CYS A 185 -2.29 0.54 -17.82
C CYS A 185 -3.00 1.39 -18.88
N SER A 186 -2.99 2.72 -18.74
CA SER A 186 -3.30 3.62 -19.84
C SER A 186 -2.13 3.67 -20.83
N ASN A 187 -2.41 3.98 -22.09
CA ASN A 187 -1.39 4.07 -23.15
C ASN A 187 -0.23 5.00 -22.78
N HIS A 188 -0.50 6.07 -22.04
CA HIS A 188 0.53 7.01 -21.52
C HIS A 188 1.62 6.31 -20.68
N ASN A 189 1.27 5.23 -19.98
CA ASN A 189 2.16 4.49 -19.09
C ASN A 189 2.77 3.22 -19.71
N TYR A 190 2.57 3.03 -21.03
CA TYR A 190 3.04 1.82 -21.72
C TYR A 190 4.55 1.60 -21.55
N ASP A 191 5.35 2.62 -21.86
CA ASP A 191 6.82 2.53 -21.78
C ASP A 191 7.32 2.36 -20.35
N LEU A 192 6.65 3.00 -19.38
CA LEU A 192 6.97 2.83 -17.96
C LEU A 192 6.85 1.36 -17.56
N VAL A 193 5.67 0.75 -17.72
CA VAL A 193 5.47 -0.63 -17.26
C VAL A 193 6.30 -1.65 -18.04
N LYS A 194 6.60 -1.37 -19.31
CA LYS A 194 7.55 -2.15 -20.13
C LYS A 194 8.95 -2.11 -19.54
N SER A 195 9.45 -0.94 -19.20
CA SER A 195 10.78 -0.76 -18.61
C SER A 195 10.93 -1.47 -17.28
N LEU A 196 9.86 -1.52 -16.48
CA LEU A 196 9.81 -2.24 -15.20
C LEU A 196 9.85 -3.77 -15.38
N GLY A 197 9.44 -4.30 -16.53
CA GLY A 197 9.52 -5.74 -16.81
C GLY A 197 8.25 -6.41 -17.31
N ALA A 198 7.17 -5.66 -17.56
CA ALA A 198 5.96 -6.25 -18.13
C ALA A 198 6.20 -6.74 -19.57
N LYS A 199 5.93 -8.02 -19.84
CA LYS A 199 6.04 -8.63 -21.19
C LYS A 199 4.81 -8.30 -22.05
N THR A 200 3.62 -8.35 -21.45
CA THR A 200 2.36 -8.02 -22.12
C THR A 200 1.74 -6.82 -21.42
N VAL A 201 1.43 -5.80 -22.19
CA VAL A 201 0.79 -4.57 -21.68
C VAL A 201 -0.49 -4.34 -22.44
N ILE A 202 -1.57 -4.12 -21.73
CA ILE A 202 -2.93 -3.96 -22.27
C ILE A 202 -3.42 -2.58 -21.90
N ASP A 203 -3.84 -1.80 -22.89
CA ASP A 203 -4.49 -0.51 -22.68
C ASP A 203 -5.95 -0.73 -22.30
N TYR A 204 -6.25 -0.62 -21.01
CA TYR A 204 -7.59 -0.87 -20.48
C TYR A 204 -8.69 0.04 -21.04
N ALA A 205 -8.32 1.16 -21.68
CA ALA A 205 -9.28 2.07 -22.30
C ALA A 205 -9.79 1.54 -23.66
N ASN A 206 -8.98 0.75 -24.36
CA ASN A 206 -9.25 0.29 -25.72
C ASN A 206 -9.34 -1.24 -25.85
N GLU A 207 -8.86 -1.98 -24.86
CA GLU A 207 -8.71 -3.43 -24.94
C GLU A 207 -9.31 -4.11 -23.71
N ASP A 208 -9.99 -5.24 -23.95
CA ASP A 208 -10.46 -6.12 -22.88
C ASP A 208 -9.45 -7.24 -22.62
N PHE A 209 -8.76 -7.15 -21.49
CA PHE A 209 -7.74 -8.12 -21.10
C PHE A 209 -8.24 -9.56 -21.05
N SER A 210 -9.52 -9.79 -20.77
CA SER A 210 -10.11 -11.14 -20.70
C SER A 210 -10.20 -11.84 -22.06
N ASN A 211 -10.15 -11.09 -23.16
CA ASN A 211 -10.08 -11.62 -24.52
C ASN A 211 -8.64 -11.93 -24.98
N ILE A 212 -7.64 -11.36 -24.29
CA ILE A 212 -6.22 -11.42 -24.67
C ILE A 212 -5.47 -12.43 -23.80
N LEU A 213 -5.72 -12.39 -22.49
CA LEU A 213 -4.99 -13.19 -21.51
C LEU A 213 -5.65 -14.54 -21.27
N LYS A 214 -4.84 -15.60 -21.19
CA LYS A 214 -5.30 -16.97 -20.87
C LYS A 214 -4.21 -17.74 -20.11
N ASP A 215 -4.67 -18.62 -19.26
CA ASP A 215 -3.83 -19.59 -18.56
C ASP A 215 -2.75 -18.94 -17.69
N TYR A 216 -3.15 -17.92 -16.91
CA TYR A 216 -2.31 -17.32 -15.88
C TYR A 216 -2.36 -18.12 -14.59
N ASP A 217 -1.24 -18.13 -13.86
CA ASP A 217 -1.12 -18.83 -12.57
C ASP A 217 -1.59 -17.94 -11.42
N ILE A 218 -1.30 -16.64 -11.52
CA ILE A 218 -1.58 -15.67 -10.46
C ILE A 218 -2.18 -14.40 -11.07
N VAL A 219 -3.24 -13.89 -10.45
CA VAL A 219 -3.76 -12.53 -10.66
C VAL A 219 -3.59 -11.74 -9.38
N LEU A 220 -2.85 -10.65 -9.44
CA LEU A 220 -2.80 -9.62 -8.41
C LEU A 220 -3.74 -8.47 -8.81
N ASP A 221 -4.91 -8.46 -8.22
CA ASP A 221 -5.95 -7.48 -8.51
C ASP A 221 -5.85 -6.28 -7.58
N CYS A 222 -5.32 -5.19 -8.11
CA CYS A 222 -5.17 -3.91 -7.40
C CYS A 222 -6.42 -3.02 -7.51
N VAL A 223 -7.39 -3.38 -8.35
CA VAL A 223 -8.64 -2.63 -8.58
C VAL A 223 -9.76 -3.17 -7.68
N GLY A 224 -9.94 -4.48 -7.65
CA GLY A 224 -10.88 -5.18 -6.78
C GLY A 224 -12.33 -4.75 -6.99
N ASP A 225 -13.07 -4.63 -5.90
CA ASP A 225 -14.49 -4.27 -5.90
C ASP A 225 -14.78 -2.86 -6.50
N LEU A 226 -13.76 -2.02 -6.70
CA LEU A 226 -13.90 -0.74 -7.40
C LEU A 226 -14.23 -0.93 -8.88
N GLY A 227 -13.80 -2.05 -9.48
CA GLY A 227 -14.12 -2.43 -10.86
C GLY A 227 -15.48 -3.09 -11.04
N GLY A 228 -16.15 -3.44 -9.94
CA GLY A 228 -17.44 -4.13 -9.94
C GLY A 228 -17.34 -5.64 -10.15
N GLU A 229 -18.47 -6.34 -10.07
CA GLU A 229 -18.53 -7.81 -10.11
C GLU A 229 -18.02 -8.39 -11.45
N SER A 230 -18.43 -7.82 -12.58
CA SER A 230 -17.99 -8.28 -13.91
C SER A 230 -16.47 -8.17 -14.11
N PHE A 231 -15.83 -7.19 -13.49
CA PHE A 231 -14.40 -7.03 -13.55
C PHE A 231 -13.66 -8.15 -12.81
N LYS A 232 -14.13 -8.50 -11.63
CA LYS A 232 -13.61 -9.61 -10.84
C LYS A 232 -13.76 -10.94 -11.59
N GLU A 233 -14.92 -11.16 -12.21
CA GLU A 233 -15.17 -12.36 -13.02
C GLU A 233 -14.17 -12.48 -14.17
N LYS A 234 -13.90 -11.38 -14.89
CA LYS A 234 -12.88 -11.33 -15.94
C LYS A 234 -11.48 -11.65 -15.41
N CYS A 235 -11.12 -11.13 -14.23
CA CYS A 235 -9.84 -11.46 -13.58
C CYS A 235 -9.72 -12.95 -13.26
N ILE A 236 -10.81 -13.59 -12.85
CA ILE A 236 -10.82 -15.02 -12.54
C ILE A 236 -10.80 -15.85 -13.83
N GLN A 237 -11.46 -15.38 -14.88
CA GLN A 237 -11.53 -16.07 -16.18
C GLN A 237 -10.16 -16.25 -16.84
N VAL A 238 -9.22 -15.33 -16.65
CA VAL A 238 -7.87 -15.43 -17.24
C VAL A 238 -6.96 -16.43 -16.53
N LEU A 239 -7.36 -16.93 -15.36
CA LEU A 239 -6.61 -17.94 -14.61
C LEU A 239 -6.80 -19.35 -15.17
N LYS A 240 -5.77 -20.18 -15.05
CA LYS A 240 -5.90 -21.63 -15.19
C LYS A 240 -6.95 -22.14 -14.22
N GLN A 241 -7.80 -23.05 -14.67
CA GLN A 241 -8.83 -23.67 -13.83
C GLN A 241 -8.24 -24.82 -13.00
N GLU A 242 -7.27 -24.47 -12.14
CA GLU A 242 -6.48 -25.41 -11.33
C GLU A 242 -6.39 -24.96 -9.86
N ASN A 243 -6.16 -25.92 -8.97
CA ASN A 243 -5.97 -25.65 -7.54
C ASN A 243 -4.62 -24.99 -7.19
N THR A 244 -3.75 -24.78 -8.18
CA THR A 244 -2.49 -24.06 -8.08
C THR A 244 -2.61 -22.60 -8.55
N SER A 245 -3.80 -22.19 -9.00
CA SER A 245 -4.07 -20.84 -9.46
C SER A 245 -4.58 -19.94 -8.32
N HIS A 246 -4.14 -18.68 -8.32
CA HIS A 246 -4.40 -17.73 -7.23
C HIS A 246 -4.99 -16.43 -7.77
N TYR A 247 -6.16 -16.05 -7.25
CA TYR A 247 -6.70 -14.70 -7.35
C TYR A 247 -6.50 -13.96 -6.03
N ILE A 248 -5.76 -12.89 -6.05
CA ILE A 248 -5.40 -12.10 -4.87
C ILE A 248 -5.92 -10.68 -5.07
N THR A 249 -6.87 -10.24 -4.25
CA THR A 249 -7.42 -8.88 -4.34
C THR A 249 -7.05 -8.04 -3.14
N LEU A 250 -6.66 -6.79 -3.40
CA LEU A 250 -6.31 -5.78 -2.40
C LEU A 250 -7.55 -5.01 -1.92
N ASN A 251 -8.53 -4.83 -2.80
CA ASN A 251 -9.76 -4.12 -2.52
C ASN A 251 -10.91 -5.11 -2.40
N HIS A 252 -11.47 -5.23 -1.21
CA HIS A 252 -12.56 -6.15 -0.89
C HIS A 252 -13.49 -5.57 0.18
N LEU A 253 -14.69 -6.14 0.27
CA LEU A 253 -15.79 -5.62 1.10
C LEU A 253 -15.60 -5.77 2.62
N PHE A 254 -14.45 -6.26 3.11
CA PHE A 254 -14.29 -6.60 4.53
C PHE A 254 -14.58 -5.41 5.46
N ALA A 255 -13.80 -4.35 5.35
CA ALA A 255 -13.94 -3.18 6.24
C ALA A 255 -15.29 -2.46 6.01
N LYS A 256 -15.71 -2.31 4.75
CA LYS A 256 -17.02 -1.74 4.42
C LYS A 256 -18.16 -2.52 5.06
N THR A 257 -18.11 -3.85 5.04
CA THR A 257 -19.14 -4.69 5.70
C THR A 257 -19.18 -4.45 7.20
N LEU A 258 -18.04 -4.20 7.85
CA LEU A 258 -17.97 -3.88 9.26
C LEU A 258 -18.51 -2.48 9.56
N ASP A 259 -18.23 -1.52 8.68
CA ASP A 259 -18.76 -0.14 8.81
C ASP A 259 -20.28 -0.08 8.66
N ASP A 260 -20.83 -0.85 7.69
CA ASP A 260 -22.26 -0.87 7.39
C ASP A 260 -23.09 -1.64 8.45
N LYS A 261 -22.54 -2.73 9.00
CA LYS A 261 -23.29 -3.67 9.88
C LYS A 261 -22.79 -3.66 11.33
N GLY A 262 -21.77 -2.85 11.66
CA GLY A 262 -21.06 -2.96 12.92
C GLY A 262 -20.21 -4.22 13.04
N VAL A 263 -19.28 -4.27 14.01
CA VAL A 263 -18.31 -5.38 14.14
C VAL A 263 -19.02 -6.71 14.45
N LEU A 264 -20.04 -6.70 15.30
CA LEU A 264 -20.71 -7.93 15.77
C LEU A 264 -21.43 -8.68 14.63
N LEU A 265 -22.14 -7.98 13.74
CA LEU A 265 -22.87 -8.58 12.63
C LEU A 265 -22.03 -8.58 11.34
N GLY A 266 -21.18 -7.60 11.18
CA GLY A 266 -20.34 -7.43 9.98
C GLY A 266 -19.24 -8.48 9.86
N LEU A 267 -18.60 -8.88 10.97
CA LEU A 267 -17.51 -9.86 10.91
C LEU A 267 -17.99 -11.24 10.43
N PRO A 268 -19.05 -11.85 10.99
CA PRO A 268 -19.59 -13.11 10.49
C PRO A 268 -20.04 -12.99 9.03
N HIS A 269 -20.65 -11.87 8.66
CA HIS A 269 -21.11 -11.64 7.29
C HIS A 269 -19.96 -11.52 6.29
N ALA A 270 -18.90 -10.78 6.60
CA ALA A 270 -17.72 -10.67 5.77
C ALA A 270 -17.02 -12.03 5.58
N LEU A 271 -16.92 -12.83 6.65
CA LEU A 271 -16.39 -14.19 6.59
C LEU A 271 -17.27 -15.11 5.73
N TYR A 272 -18.59 -15.00 5.81
CA TYR A 272 -19.53 -15.71 4.95
C TYR A 272 -19.31 -15.34 3.48
N LEU A 273 -19.25 -14.06 3.13
CA LEU A 273 -19.01 -13.60 1.75
C LEU A 273 -17.70 -14.14 1.19
N ARG A 274 -16.63 -14.08 1.98
CA ARG A 274 -15.34 -14.65 1.60
C ARG A 274 -15.42 -16.16 1.35
N GLN A 275 -16.11 -16.89 2.24
CA GLN A 275 -16.24 -18.33 2.12
C GLN A 275 -17.14 -18.73 0.93
N LYS A 276 -18.20 -17.96 0.67
CA LYS A 276 -19.05 -18.11 -0.49
C LYS A 276 -18.24 -17.98 -1.77
N LEU A 277 -17.49 -16.89 -1.93
CA LEU A 277 -16.64 -16.66 -3.10
C LEU A 277 -15.62 -17.80 -3.31
N LYS A 278 -14.96 -18.24 -2.25
CA LYS A 278 -14.02 -19.38 -2.31
C LYS A 278 -14.67 -20.69 -2.81
N ARG A 279 -15.94 -20.93 -2.47
CA ARG A 279 -16.66 -22.13 -2.91
C ARG A 279 -17.10 -22.04 -4.38
N GLU A 280 -17.60 -20.87 -4.78
CA GLU A 280 -18.10 -20.62 -6.13
C GLU A 280 -17.00 -20.64 -7.18
N GLN A 281 -15.77 -20.24 -6.80
CA GLN A 281 -14.63 -20.13 -7.71
C GLN A 281 -13.65 -21.31 -7.65
N ARG A 282 -14.07 -22.47 -7.08
CA ARG A 282 -13.22 -23.66 -7.13
C ARG A 282 -13.00 -24.10 -8.58
N PRO A 283 -11.78 -24.59 -8.92
CA PRO A 283 -10.68 -24.96 -8.02
C PRO A 283 -9.72 -23.82 -7.65
N ILE A 284 -9.92 -22.58 -8.08
CA ILE A 284 -9.05 -21.44 -7.89
C ILE A 284 -8.98 -21.02 -6.41
N ASN A 285 -7.79 -20.64 -5.94
CA ASN A 285 -7.57 -20.11 -4.60
C ASN A 285 -7.85 -18.61 -4.57
N ILE A 286 -8.81 -18.18 -3.75
CA ILE A 286 -9.20 -16.78 -3.59
C ILE A 286 -8.64 -16.21 -2.29
N HIS A 287 -7.95 -15.06 -2.38
CA HIS A 287 -7.33 -14.39 -1.25
C HIS A 287 -7.76 -12.93 -1.15
N TRP A 288 -8.29 -12.57 0.01
CA TRP A 288 -8.51 -11.19 0.41
C TRP A 288 -7.29 -10.71 1.20
N SER A 289 -6.57 -9.77 0.64
CA SER A 289 -5.36 -9.26 1.25
C SER A 289 -5.64 -8.06 2.14
N LEU A 290 -5.12 -8.09 3.35
CA LEU A 290 -5.14 -6.97 4.29
C LEU A 290 -3.70 -6.54 4.58
N PHE A 291 -3.45 -5.25 4.48
CA PHE A 291 -2.16 -4.68 4.87
C PHE A 291 -1.82 -4.98 6.34
N ARG A 292 -0.56 -5.31 6.58
CA ARG A 292 0.06 -5.35 7.91
C ARG A 292 1.51 -4.92 7.82
N PRO A 293 2.00 -4.11 8.78
CA PRO A 293 3.43 -3.89 8.95
C PRO A 293 4.17 -5.22 9.13
N SER A 294 5.39 -5.30 8.63
CA SER A 294 6.22 -6.50 8.71
C SER A 294 7.69 -6.11 8.66
N LEU A 295 8.39 -6.25 9.76
CA LEU A 295 9.84 -6.00 9.80
C LEU A 295 10.59 -6.88 8.81
N SER A 296 10.24 -8.16 8.69
CA SER A 296 10.87 -9.05 7.71
C SER A 296 10.58 -8.63 6.25
N GLY A 297 9.37 -8.13 5.98
CA GLY A 297 9.04 -7.56 4.67
C GLY A 297 9.81 -6.27 4.39
N LEU A 298 10.01 -5.41 5.39
CA LEU A 298 10.78 -4.18 5.27
C LEU A 298 12.27 -4.47 5.04
N GLN A 299 12.81 -5.50 5.71
CA GLN A 299 14.19 -5.97 5.52
C GLN A 299 14.43 -6.53 4.11
N GLU A 300 13.48 -7.31 3.59
CA GLU A 300 13.57 -7.81 2.22
C GLU A 300 13.47 -6.65 1.21
N LEU A 301 12.56 -5.70 1.43
CA LEU A 301 12.47 -4.50 0.63
C LEU A 301 13.77 -3.69 0.65
N ASN A 302 14.39 -3.53 1.82
CA ASN A 302 15.68 -2.86 1.97
C ASN A 302 16.75 -3.52 1.09
N LYS A 303 16.83 -4.85 1.11
CA LYS A 303 17.74 -5.61 0.26
C LYS A 303 17.46 -5.37 -1.22
N LEU A 304 16.21 -5.52 -1.66
CA LEU A 304 15.82 -5.33 -3.07
C LEU A 304 16.15 -3.93 -3.60
N VAL A 305 15.99 -2.91 -2.76
CA VAL A 305 16.32 -1.52 -3.14
C VAL A 305 17.83 -1.29 -3.11
N SER A 306 18.54 -1.77 -2.09
CA SER A 306 19.99 -1.62 -1.99
C SER A 306 20.74 -2.33 -3.14
N GLU A 307 20.19 -3.44 -3.63
CA GLU A 307 20.69 -4.20 -4.80
C GLU A 307 20.17 -3.66 -6.14
N GLU A 308 19.44 -2.56 -6.15
CA GLU A 308 18.80 -1.94 -7.34
C GLU A 308 17.84 -2.87 -8.11
N VAL A 309 17.37 -3.92 -7.50
CA VAL A 309 16.36 -4.83 -8.06
C VAL A 309 15.00 -4.12 -8.17
N VAL A 310 14.67 -3.32 -7.16
CA VAL A 310 13.48 -2.46 -7.14
C VAL A 310 13.91 -1.00 -7.09
N LYS A 311 13.36 -0.20 -8.01
CA LYS A 311 13.54 1.25 -8.06
C LYS A 311 12.23 1.96 -7.73
N PRO A 312 12.29 3.04 -6.92
CA PRO A 312 11.12 3.86 -6.65
C PRO A 312 10.55 4.49 -7.93
N VAL A 313 9.23 4.54 -8.03
CA VAL A 313 8.53 5.28 -9.11
C VAL A 313 7.70 6.38 -8.46
N VAL A 314 8.19 7.60 -8.55
CA VAL A 314 7.54 8.80 -8.00
C VAL A 314 6.88 9.58 -9.13
N ASP A 315 5.56 9.78 -9.04
CA ASP A 315 4.78 10.57 -10.01
C ASP A 315 4.99 12.07 -9.77
N SER A 316 4.83 12.49 -8.53
CA SER A 316 4.90 13.90 -8.14
C SER A 316 5.22 14.07 -6.66
N VAL A 317 5.80 15.22 -6.33
CA VAL A 317 6.13 15.61 -4.96
C VAL A 317 5.40 16.89 -4.62
N PHE A 318 4.67 16.90 -3.50
CA PHE A 318 3.98 18.07 -2.95
C PHE A 318 4.56 18.42 -1.59
N ARG A 319 4.51 19.68 -1.20
CA ARG A 319 4.80 20.07 0.18
C ARG A 319 3.66 19.66 1.11
N LEU A 320 3.94 19.43 2.38
CA LEU A 320 2.91 19.03 3.35
C LEU A 320 1.75 20.04 3.45
N LYS A 321 2.03 21.34 3.30
CA LYS A 321 1.00 22.39 3.26
C LYS A 321 0.04 22.27 2.07
N ASP A 322 0.48 21.58 1.00
CA ASP A 322 -0.28 21.38 -0.23
C ASP A 322 -0.96 20.00 -0.24
N ILE A 323 -1.18 19.37 0.94
CA ILE A 323 -1.72 18.02 1.12
C ILE A 323 -3.06 17.80 0.41
N VAL A 324 -3.88 18.84 0.31
CA VAL A 324 -5.16 18.81 -0.44
C VAL A 324 -4.92 18.47 -1.90
N LEU A 325 -3.98 19.15 -2.56
CA LEU A 325 -3.63 18.92 -3.96
C LEU A 325 -3.06 17.51 -4.19
N ALA A 326 -2.28 17.01 -3.26
CA ALA A 326 -1.74 15.65 -3.32
C ALA A 326 -2.85 14.59 -3.21
N HIS A 327 -3.82 14.77 -2.31
CA HIS A 327 -4.98 13.91 -2.19
C HIS A 327 -5.88 13.99 -3.43
N ASP A 328 -6.09 15.19 -3.99
CA ASP A 328 -6.85 15.38 -5.23
C ASP A 328 -6.15 14.67 -6.40
N LYS A 329 -4.82 14.79 -6.53
CA LYS A 329 -4.05 14.06 -7.56
C LYS A 329 -4.25 12.53 -7.46
N VAL A 330 -4.15 11.94 -6.26
CA VAL A 330 -4.38 10.50 -6.08
C VAL A 330 -5.85 10.13 -6.35
N SER A 331 -6.80 11.00 -6.02
CA SER A 331 -8.24 10.75 -6.24
C SER A 331 -8.61 10.64 -7.72
N THR A 332 -7.82 11.21 -8.63
CA THR A 332 -8.02 11.07 -10.07
C THR A 332 -7.83 9.63 -10.58
N GLY A 333 -7.10 8.79 -9.83
CA GLY A 333 -6.71 7.44 -10.27
C GLY A 333 -5.64 7.42 -11.36
N HIS A 334 -5.05 8.57 -11.73
CA HIS A 334 -4.11 8.71 -12.86
C HIS A 334 -2.67 9.04 -12.44
N ALA A 335 -2.28 8.71 -11.21
CA ALA A 335 -0.89 8.80 -10.78
C ALA A 335 -0.06 7.63 -11.36
N SER A 336 1.11 7.94 -11.90
CA SER A 336 2.08 6.96 -12.42
C SER A 336 3.12 6.65 -11.36
N GLY A 337 2.86 5.66 -10.51
CA GLY A 337 3.64 5.38 -9.31
C GLY A 337 3.03 6.03 -8.07
N LYS A 338 3.84 6.76 -7.31
CA LYS A 338 3.47 7.31 -6.00
C LYS A 338 3.49 8.83 -5.96
N VAL A 339 2.49 9.39 -5.30
CA VAL A 339 2.45 10.81 -4.92
C VAL A 339 3.11 10.95 -3.55
N VAL A 340 4.17 11.71 -3.48
CA VAL A 340 5.00 11.92 -2.29
C VAL A 340 4.71 13.27 -1.65
N ILE A 341 4.80 13.34 -0.33
CA ILE A 341 4.73 14.56 0.46
C ILE A 341 6.10 14.82 1.05
N GLN A 342 6.69 15.94 0.69
CA GLN A 342 7.87 16.47 1.35
C GLN A 342 7.43 17.22 2.61
N ASN A 343 7.72 16.64 3.78
CA ASN A 343 7.28 17.17 5.06
C ASN A 343 8.16 18.33 5.53
N ILE A 344 9.46 18.27 5.23
CA ILE A 344 10.46 19.28 5.57
C ILE A 344 11.16 19.68 4.28
N ASP A 345 11.33 20.98 4.06
CA ASP A 345 12.14 21.49 2.93
C ASP A 345 13.62 21.15 3.22
N ASP A 346 14.35 20.62 2.23
CA ASP A 346 15.79 20.32 2.31
C ASP A 346 16.64 21.59 2.47
#